data_ac226f6b724c11be352f276c7d478753
#
_entry.id   ac226f6b724c11be352f276c7d478753
#
_cell.length_a   1.000
_cell.length_b   1.000
_cell.length_c   1.000
_cell.angle_alpha   90.00
_cell.angle_beta   90.00
_cell.angle_gamma   90.00
#
_symmetry.space_group_name_H-M   'P 1'
#
loop_
_entity.id
_entity.type
_entity.pdbx_description
1 polymer ?
#
loop_
_entity_poly.entity_id
_entity_poly.type
_entity_poly.pdbx_seq_one_letter_code
_entity_poly.pdbx_strand_id
1 'polypeptide(L)'
;MSISVTPKDLLDAGVHFGHQTKRWNPRSKPYIFDHRQGVTIIDLAKTHENLEKAAAFLENTVGNGGNVLLVGTKRQAKDIVREAAAATGMPFSVDRWLGGTLTNYETVKKSIAKYKRYQAMETSGELSKLPRKEESAIKREMSRMQRNFNGIAEMGGLPSALFIVDVGHEAIAVAEAARCGIPSIAIVDTNSDPSLVTYPIPGNDDAVKSVRIIVDTIVAAIQSGLAQRDARRAQRGAEAKAAAQAASEPAEPAAAPAGEIDLSKIDIPIDLAAVEADTAAKRKPARSRKTPVKAE
;
A
#
# COMPACT_ATOMS: atom_id res chain seq x y z
N MET A 1 15.51 3.88 -12.97
CA MET A 1 15.22 4.44 -14.32
C MET A 1 15.43 5.94 -14.32
N SER A 2 15.94 6.52 -15.40
CA SER A 2 15.88 7.98 -15.62
C SER A 2 14.43 8.36 -15.94
N ILE A 3 13.94 9.39 -15.28
CA ILE A 3 12.60 9.94 -15.54
C ILE A 3 12.61 10.52 -16.98
N SER A 4 11.54 10.30 -17.72
CA SER A 4 11.38 10.84 -19.08
C SER A 4 11.10 12.36 -19.12
N VAL A 5 10.76 12.95 -17.97
CA VAL A 5 10.39 14.36 -17.83
C VAL A 5 11.64 15.22 -17.70
N THR A 6 11.75 16.24 -18.54
CA THR A 6 12.86 17.19 -18.51
C THR A 6 12.53 18.43 -17.68
N PRO A 7 13.52 19.18 -17.17
CA PRO A 7 13.26 20.46 -16.51
C PRO A 7 12.50 21.47 -17.40
N LYS A 8 12.60 21.36 -18.72
CA LYS A 8 11.86 22.18 -19.68
C LYS A 8 10.36 21.84 -19.65
N ASP A 9 10.03 20.55 -19.60
CA ASP A 9 8.63 20.11 -19.51
C ASP A 9 7.99 20.59 -18.22
N LEU A 10 8.74 20.58 -17.11
CA LEU A 10 8.29 21.13 -15.82
C LEU A 10 8.05 22.64 -15.89
N LEU A 11 8.91 23.37 -16.63
CA LEU A 11 8.75 24.80 -16.86
C LEU A 11 7.46 25.10 -17.66
N ASP A 12 7.25 24.37 -18.75
CA ASP A 12 6.08 24.53 -19.64
C ASP A 12 4.77 24.14 -18.94
N ALA A 13 4.83 23.21 -18.01
CA ALA A 13 3.69 22.86 -17.15
C ALA A 13 3.42 23.87 -16.02
N GLY A 14 4.32 24.83 -15.79
CA GLY A 14 4.16 25.86 -14.75
C GLY A 14 4.43 25.36 -13.33
N VAL A 15 5.25 24.32 -13.17
CA VAL A 15 5.62 23.74 -11.86
C VAL A 15 6.41 24.74 -11.01
N HIS A 16 7.13 25.66 -11.64
CA HIS A 16 7.99 26.65 -11.01
C HIS A 16 7.23 27.78 -10.29
N PHE A 17 5.93 27.94 -10.53
CA PHE A 17 5.13 28.95 -9.84
C PHE A 17 4.76 28.49 -8.46
N GLY A 18 5.19 29.20 -7.44
CA GLY A 18 4.74 29.04 -6.08
C GLY A 18 3.69 30.05 -5.66
N HIS A 19 3.40 30.11 -4.39
CA HIS A 19 2.45 31.06 -3.81
C HIS A 19 3.03 32.47 -3.65
N GLN A 20 2.15 33.42 -3.32
CA GLN A 20 2.55 34.79 -3.02
C GLN A 20 3.55 34.85 -1.87
N THR A 21 4.53 35.75 -1.95
CA THR A 21 5.59 35.92 -0.94
C THR A 21 5.06 36.20 0.47
N LYS A 22 3.83 36.68 0.61
CA LYS A 22 3.18 36.88 1.92
C LYS A 22 2.78 35.57 2.61
N ARG A 23 2.66 34.47 1.86
CA ARG A 23 2.19 33.15 2.34
C ARG A 23 3.28 32.09 2.39
N TRP A 24 4.51 32.42 1.98
CA TRP A 24 5.57 31.44 1.92
C TRP A 24 5.99 30.94 3.31
N ASN A 25 6.43 29.68 3.36
CA ASN A 25 6.98 29.10 4.58
C ASN A 25 8.52 29.22 4.58
N PRO A 26 9.15 29.76 5.65
CA PRO A 26 10.61 29.87 5.73
C PRO A 26 11.35 28.53 5.57
N ARG A 27 10.75 27.42 5.94
CA ARG A 27 11.34 26.08 5.77
C ARG A 27 11.44 25.65 4.30
N SER A 28 10.65 26.24 3.41
CA SER A 28 10.73 26.01 1.97
C SER A 28 11.88 26.78 1.30
N LYS A 29 12.61 27.63 2.03
CA LYS A 29 13.75 28.42 1.51
C LYS A 29 14.77 27.60 0.68
N PRO A 30 15.16 26.36 1.04
CA PRO A 30 16.08 25.55 0.24
C PRO A 30 15.62 25.25 -1.17
N TYR A 31 14.29 25.30 -1.44
CA TYR A 31 13.65 24.94 -2.71
C TYR A 31 13.24 26.16 -3.53
N ILE A 32 13.48 27.37 -3.03
CA ILE A 32 13.16 28.62 -3.71
C ILE A 32 14.33 29.07 -4.55
N PHE A 33 14.07 29.40 -5.82
CA PHE A 33 15.02 30.00 -6.73
C PHE A 33 15.08 31.53 -6.60
N ASP A 34 13.92 32.20 -6.66
CA ASP A 34 13.83 33.67 -6.63
C ASP A 34 12.41 34.13 -6.23
N HIS A 35 12.26 35.43 -6.02
CA HIS A 35 10.96 36.10 -5.81
C HIS A 35 10.75 37.13 -6.90
N ARG A 36 9.74 36.97 -7.75
CA ARG A 36 9.44 37.89 -8.84
C ARG A 36 8.00 38.37 -8.80
N GLN A 37 7.79 39.67 -8.90
CA GLN A 37 6.45 40.31 -8.91
C GLN A 37 5.53 39.85 -7.77
N GLY A 38 6.12 39.59 -6.59
CA GLY A 38 5.36 39.15 -5.41
C GLY A 38 4.97 37.66 -5.39
N VAL A 39 5.47 36.88 -6.36
CA VAL A 39 5.30 35.42 -6.42
C VAL A 39 6.66 34.74 -6.18
N THR A 40 6.64 33.67 -5.44
CA THR A 40 7.83 32.83 -5.19
C THR A 40 8.06 31.88 -6.37
N ILE A 41 9.29 31.80 -6.85
CA ILE A 41 9.69 30.89 -7.95
C ILE A 41 10.42 29.68 -7.34
N ILE A 42 9.97 28.48 -7.68
CA ILE A 42 10.55 27.21 -7.23
C ILE A 42 11.72 26.83 -8.14
N ASP A 43 12.74 26.23 -7.54
CA ASP A 43 13.93 25.72 -8.23
C ASP A 43 13.60 24.37 -8.90
N LEU A 44 13.46 24.38 -10.22
CA LEU A 44 13.12 23.18 -11.01
C LEU A 44 14.23 22.13 -11.03
N ALA A 45 15.49 22.49 -10.83
CA ALA A 45 16.56 21.50 -10.75
C ALA A 45 16.37 20.61 -9.51
N LYS A 46 16.02 21.22 -8.36
CA LYS A 46 15.70 20.49 -7.13
C LYS A 46 14.39 19.71 -7.24
N THR A 47 13.40 20.27 -7.94
CA THR A 47 12.16 19.54 -8.23
C THR A 47 12.44 18.25 -8.99
N HIS A 48 13.25 18.35 -10.06
CA HIS A 48 13.61 17.18 -10.88
C HIS A 48 14.38 16.14 -10.07
N GLU A 49 15.41 16.54 -9.31
CA GLU A 49 16.19 15.64 -8.46
C GLU A 49 15.33 14.91 -7.42
N ASN A 50 14.43 15.64 -6.74
CA ASN A 50 13.55 15.05 -5.74
C ASN A 50 12.47 14.16 -6.36
N LEU A 51 11.99 14.50 -7.55
CA LEU A 51 11.05 13.69 -8.32
C LEU A 51 11.70 12.35 -8.73
N GLU A 52 12.98 12.37 -9.16
CA GLU A 52 13.74 11.14 -9.42
C GLU A 52 13.87 10.25 -8.20
N LYS A 53 14.24 10.83 -7.05
CA LYS A 53 14.36 10.09 -5.79
C LYS A 53 13.02 9.48 -5.38
N ALA A 54 11.94 10.23 -5.50
CA ALA A 54 10.58 9.79 -5.19
C ALA A 54 10.12 8.65 -6.12
N ALA A 55 10.37 8.79 -7.43
CA ALA A 55 10.03 7.78 -8.41
C ALA A 55 10.79 6.47 -8.18
N ALA A 56 12.10 6.54 -7.95
CA ALA A 56 12.93 5.36 -7.64
C ALA A 56 12.47 4.65 -6.36
N PHE A 57 12.11 5.41 -5.32
CA PHE A 57 11.57 4.86 -4.08
C PHE A 57 10.25 4.12 -4.32
N LEU A 58 9.31 4.72 -5.08
CA LEU A 58 8.01 4.10 -5.38
C LEU A 58 8.16 2.86 -6.25
N GLU A 59 9.01 2.90 -7.29
CA GLU A 59 9.32 1.75 -8.14
C GLU A 59 9.80 0.56 -7.29
N ASN A 60 10.75 0.79 -6.38
CA ASN A 60 11.27 -0.24 -5.48
C ASN A 60 10.20 -0.75 -4.50
N THR A 61 9.40 0.14 -3.93
CA THR A 61 8.35 -0.22 -2.96
C THR A 61 7.30 -1.12 -3.62
N VAL A 62 6.83 -0.75 -4.81
CA VAL A 62 5.84 -1.51 -5.56
C VAL A 62 6.44 -2.81 -6.12
N GLY A 63 7.69 -2.78 -6.60
CA GLY A 63 8.42 -3.96 -7.07
C GLY A 63 8.63 -5.01 -5.98
N ASN A 64 8.65 -4.61 -4.71
CA ASN A 64 8.69 -5.51 -3.55
C ASN A 64 7.30 -5.95 -3.07
N GLY A 65 6.23 -5.59 -3.77
CA GLY A 65 4.85 -5.97 -3.45
C GLY A 65 4.11 -5.01 -2.54
N GLY A 66 4.68 -3.83 -2.23
CA GLY A 66 4.02 -2.79 -1.46
C GLY A 66 2.91 -2.08 -2.26
N ASN A 67 1.91 -1.56 -1.54
CA ASN A 67 0.85 -0.74 -2.13
C ASN A 67 1.08 0.74 -1.77
N VAL A 68 0.75 1.62 -2.70
CA VAL A 68 0.85 3.07 -2.55
C VAL A 68 -0.55 3.65 -2.47
N LEU A 69 -0.86 4.40 -1.41
CA LEU A 69 -2.13 5.10 -1.29
C LEU A 69 -1.99 6.51 -1.88
N LEU A 70 -2.79 6.79 -2.92
CA LEU A 70 -2.81 8.08 -3.61
C LEU A 70 -3.83 9.00 -2.94
N VAL A 71 -3.38 10.18 -2.47
CA VAL A 71 -4.21 11.14 -1.74
C VAL A 71 -4.22 12.49 -2.44
N GLY A 72 -5.41 12.98 -2.75
CA GLY A 72 -5.56 14.30 -3.37
C GLY A 72 -7.00 14.76 -3.33
N THR A 73 -7.40 15.41 -2.22
CA THR A 73 -8.77 15.91 -2.04
C THR A 73 -8.97 17.33 -2.62
N LYS A 74 -7.86 17.99 -3.01
CA LYS A 74 -7.90 19.30 -3.67
C LYS A 74 -8.61 19.21 -5.02
N ARG A 75 -9.48 20.16 -5.33
CA ARG A 75 -10.31 20.15 -6.55
C ARG A 75 -9.49 19.95 -7.84
N GLN A 76 -8.29 20.53 -7.91
CA GLN A 76 -7.40 20.42 -9.06
C GLN A 76 -6.75 19.05 -9.19
N ALA A 77 -6.64 18.30 -8.08
CA ALA A 77 -5.97 16.99 -8.02
C ALA A 77 -6.93 15.80 -8.16
N LYS A 78 -8.21 15.96 -7.78
CA LYS A 78 -9.18 14.85 -7.67
C LYS A 78 -9.25 13.94 -8.89
N ASP A 79 -9.43 14.53 -10.06
CA ASP A 79 -9.65 13.76 -11.28
C ASP A 79 -8.34 13.11 -11.75
N ILE A 80 -7.21 13.83 -11.62
CA ILE A 80 -5.88 13.32 -11.95
C ILE A 80 -5.53 12.12 -11.06
N VAL A 81 -5.76 12.22 -9.75
CA VAL A 81 -5.48 11.12 -8.82
C VAL A 81 -6.41 9.92 -9.06
N ARG A 82 -7.67 10.16 -9.46
CA ARG A 82 -8.60 9.09 -9.82
C ARG A 82 -8.17 8.36 -11.10
N GLU A 83 -7.73 9.11 -12.12
CA GLU A 83 -7.15 8.56 -13.35
C GLU A 83 -5.88 7.74 -13.05
N ALA A 84 -4.98 8.28 -12.23
CA ALA A 84 -3.76 7.61 -11.79
C ALA A 84 -4.05 6.29 -11.05
N ALA A 85 -5.04 6.29 -10.15
CA ALA A 85 -5.46 5.09 -9.44
C ALA A 85 -6.05 4.04 -10.38
N ALA A 86 -6.88 4.46 -11.34
CA ALA A 86 -7.43 3.56 -12.36
C ALA A 86 -6.34 2.93 -13.25
N ALA A 87 -5.29 3.69 -13.60
CA ALA A 87 -4.18 3.23 -14.42
C ALA A 87 -3.23 2.27 -13.69
N THR A 88 -3.15 2.35 -12.36
CA THR A 88 -2.19 1.58 -11.55
C THR A 88 -2.84 0.49 -10.68
N GLY A 89 -4.16 0.52 -10.50
CA GLY A 89 -4.86 -0.34 -9.55
C GLY A 89 -4.53 -0.04 -8.07
N MET A 90 -3.94 1.13 -7.78
CA MET A 90 -3.59 1.53 -6.42
C MET A 90 -4.79 2.12 -5.67
N PRO A 91 -4.87 1.95 -4.34
CA PRO A 91 -5.88 2.59 -3.53
C PRO A 91 -5.75 4.12 -3.56
N PHE A 92 -6.88 4.82 -3.40
CA PHE A 92 -6.90 6.28 -3.47
C PHE A 92 -7.91 6.93 -2.52
N SER A 93 -7.69 8.20 -2.19
CA SER A 93 -8.62 9.06 -1.45
C SER A 93 -8.68 10.44 -2.10
N VAL A 94 -9.83 10.77 -2.73
CA VAL A 94 -10.01 11.99 -3.52
C VAL A 94 -11.14 12.91 -3.03
N ASP A 95 -12.06 12.42 -2.22
CA ASP A 95 -13.19 13.23 -1.77
C ASP A 95 -12.92 13.88 -0.41
N ARG A 96 -12.68 13.09 0.61
CA ARG A 96 -12.35 13.57 1.93
C ARG A 96 -11.49 12.58 2.68
N TRP A 97 -10.38 13.05 3.24
CA TRP A 97 -9.63 12.24 4.19
C TRP A 97 -10.40 12.11 5.51
N LEU A 98 -10.65 10.89 5.93
CA LEU A 98 -11.28 10.63 7.22
C LEU A 98 -10.20 10.51 8.29
N GLY A 99 -10.30 11.30 9.36
CA GLY A 99 -9.38 11.17 10.49
C GLY A 99 -9.40 9.75 11.04
N GLY A 100 -8.22 9.16 11.24
CA GLY A 100 -8.07 7.78 11.68
C GLY A 100 -7.98 6.74 10.55
N THR A 101 -7.91 7.17 9.29
CA THR A 101 -7.78 6.24 8.15
C THR A 101 -6.56 5.33 8.26
N LEU A 102 -5.45 5.81 8.79
CA LEU A 102 -4.25 5.01 9.05
C LEU A 102 -4.11 4.63 10.52
N THR A 103 -4.26 5.60 11.42
CA THR A 103 -4.05 5.41 12.88
C THR A 103 -5.12 4.56 13.55
N ASN A 104 -6.33 4.51 12.99
CA ASN A 104 -7.46 3.69 13.48
C ASN A 104 -8.06 2.83 12.36
N TYR A 105 -7.19 2.21 11.57
CA TYR A 105 -7.58 1.42 10.39
C TYR A 105 -8.57 0.30 10.71
N GLU A 106 -8.47 -0.32 11.88
CA GLU A 106 -9.41 -1.37 12.33
C GLU A 106 -10.87 -0.88 12.36
N THR A 107 -11.10 0.34 12.83
CA THR A 107 -12.45 0.94 12.86
C THR A 107 -12.93 1.31 11.45
N VAL A 108 -12.02 1.81 10.61
CA VAL A 108 -12.31 2.10 9.20
C VAL A 108 -12.66 0.81 8.45
N LYS A 109 -11.93 -0.28 8.68
CA LYS A 109 -12.22 -1.61 8.13
C LYS A 109 -13.61 -2.12 8.50
N LYS A 110 -14.05 -1.91 9.74
CA LYS A 110 -15.44 -2.23 10.16
C LYS A 110 -16.47 -1.40 9.37
N SER A 111 -16.19 -0.13 9.14
CA SER A 111 -17.06 0.75 8.35
C SER A 111 -17.09 0.34 6.87
N ILE A 112 -15.96 -0.07 6.31
CA ILE A 112 -15.88 -0.63 4.94
C ILE A 112 -16.67 -1.94 4.85
N ALA A 113 -16.57 -2.82 5.85
CA ALA A 113 -17.36 -4.05 5.89
C ALA A 113 -18.87 -3.77 5.93
N LYS A 114 -19.29 -2.75 6.70
CA LYS A 114 -20.70 -2.28 6.69
C LYS A 114 -21.11 -1.76 5.32
N TYR A 115 -20.26 -1.00 4.64
CA TYR A 115 -20.52 -0.53 3.29
C TYR A 115 -20.68 -1.69 2.29
N LYS A 116 -19.76 -2.67 2.31
CA LYS A 116 -19.87 -3.87 1.45
C LYS A 116 -21.14 -4.67 1.73
N ARG A 117 -21.57 -4.76 3.00
CA ARG A 117 -22.85 -5.38 3.36
C ARG A 117 -24.05 -4.64 2.75
N TYR A 118 -24.06 -3.32 2.78
CA TYR A 118 -25.13 -2.53 2.17
C TYR A 118 -25.17 -2.70 0.64
N GLN A 119 -24.01 -2.77 -0.03
CA GLN A 119 -23.94 -3.09 -1.45
C GLN A 119 -24.51 -4.49 -1.75
N ALA A 120 -24.20 -5.50 -0.93
CA ALA A 120 -24.75 -6.84 -1.08
C ALA A 120 -26.28 -6.85 -0.89
N MET A 121 -26.82 -6.12 0.08
CA MET A 121 -28.26 -5.97 0.30
C MET A 121 -28.96 -5.24 -0.86
N GLU A 122 -28.31 -4.30 -1.52
CA GLU A 122 -28.83 -3.64 -2.71
C GLU A 122 -28.88 -4.61 -3.89
N THR A 123 -27.80 -5.36 -4.13
CA THR A 123 -27.70 -6.33 -5.22
C THR A 123 -28.67 -7.51 -5.04
N SER A 124 -28.88 -7.98 -3.80
CA SER A 124 -29.82 -9.07 -3.49
C SER A 124 -31.31 -8.63 -3.50
N GLY A 125 -31.57 -7.32 -3.59
CA GLY A 125 -32.94 -6.78 -3.53
C GLY A 125 -33.56 -6.79 -2.12
N GLU A 126 -32.78 -7.10 -1.09
CA GLU A 126 -33.25 -7.07 0.32
C GLU A 126 -33.63 -5.66 0.77
N LEU A 127 -32.98 -4.62 0.24
CA LEU A 127 -33.29 -3.22 0.55
C LEU A 127 -34.73 -2.86 0.16
N SER A 128 -35.27 -3.41 -0.93
CA SER A 128 -36.61 -3.13 -1.39
C SER A 128 -37.70 -3.79 -0.53
N LYS A 129 -37.33 -4.74 0.34
CA LYS A 129 -38.25 -5.39 1.29
C LYS A 129 -38.42 -4.61 2.60
N LEU A 130 -37.55 -3.62 2.84
CA LEU A 130 -37.60 -2.78 4.02
C LEU A 130 -38.66 -1.66 3.88
N PRO A 131 -39.15 -1.12 5.01
CA PRO A 131 -40.00 0.08 4.98
C PRO A 131 -39.30 1.23 4.24
N ARG A 132 -40.03 1.99 3.42
CA ARG A 132 -39.49 3.10 2.60
C ARG A 132 -38.62 4.09 3.38
N LYS A 133 -38.93 4.33 4.66
CA LYS A 133 -38.15 5.24 5.52
C LYS A 133 -36.76 4.67 5.81
N GLU A 134 -36.67 3.40 6.10
CA GLU A 134 -35.38 2.71 6.39
C GLU A 134 -34.56 2.54 5.12
N GLU A 135 -35.17 2.11 4.02
CA GLU A 135 -34.54 2.03 2.71
C GLU A 135 -33.87 3.37 2.32
N SER A 136 -34.61 4.48 2.44
CA SER A 136 -34.10 5.82 2.13
C SER A 136 -32.98 6.25 3.05
N ALA A 137 -33.00 5.86 4.33
CA ALA A 137 -31.92 6.15 5.29
C ALA A 137 -30.65 5.38 4.93
N ILE A 138 -30.77 4.08 4.63
CA ILE A 138 -29.63 3.23 4.23
C ILE A 138 -29.03 3.72 2.91
N LYS A 139 -29.84 4.04 1.90
CA LYS A 139 -29.36 4.58 0.62
C LYS A 139 -28.57 5.88 0.77
N ARG A 140 -29.01 6.79 1.65
CA ARG A 140 -28.27 8.02 1.95
C ARG A 140 -26.95 7.75 2.68
N GLU A 141 -26.95 6.81 3.62
CA GLU A 141 -25.75 6.40 4.33
C GLU A 141 -24.75 5.73 3.35
N MET A 142 -25.23 4.82 2.51
CA MET A 142 -24.44 4.14 1.50
C MET A 142 -23.82 5.10 0.48
N SER A 143 -24.57 6.09 -0.04
CA SER A 143 -24.03 7.11 -0.94
C SER A 143 -22.93 7.95 -0.31
N ARG A 144 -23.02 8.23 1.01
CA ARG A 144 -21.97 8.92 1.76
C ARG A 144 -20.75 8.03 1.96
N MET A 145 -20.96 6.74 2.29
CA MET A 145 -19.89 5.76 2.44
C MET A 145 -19.18 5.49 1.11
N GLN A 146 -19.91 5.39 0.01
CA GLN A 146 -19.36 5.22 -1.33
C GLN A 146 -18.36 6.32 -1.67
N ARG A 147 -18.71 7.57 -1.48
CA ARG A 147 -17.80 8.71 -1.74
C ARG A 147 -16.51 8.61 -0.93
N ASN A 148 -16.61 8.21 0.34
CA ASN A 148 -15.47 8.22 1.23
C ASN A 148 -14.59 6.96 1.15
N PHE A 149 -15.19 5.80 0.84
CA PHE A 149 -14.51 4.49 0.93
C PHE A 149 -14.24 3.84 -0.42
N ASN A 150 -14.80 4.35 -1.52
CA ASN A 150 -14.69 3.70 -2.83
C ASN A 150 -13.24 3.38 -3.21
N GLY A 151 -12.32 4.32 -3.00
CA GLY A 151 -10.92 4.14 -3.34
C GLY A 151 -10.10 3.30 -2.35
N ILE A 152 -10.59 3.08 -1.13
CA ILE A 152 -9.88 2.31 -0.09
C ILE A 152 -10.60 1.01 0.28
N ALA A 153 -11.75 0.70 -0.35
CA ALA A 153 -12.59 -0.44 -0.02
C ALA A 153 -11.88 -1.79 -0.23
N GLU A 154 -10.94 -1.87 -1.17
CA GLU A 154 -10.20 -3.08 -1.49
C GLU A 154 -8.82 -3.15 -0.82
N MET A 155 -8.48 -2.16 0.00
CA MET A 155 -7.22 -2.12 0.71
C MET A 155 -7.19 -3.20 1.81
N GLY A 156 -6.33 -4.19 1.67
CA GLY A 156 -6.24 -5.34 2.60
C GLY A 156 -5.55 -5.02 3.93
N GLY A 157 -4.74 -3.95 3.97
CA GLY A 157 -3.94 -3.54 5.13
C GLY A 157 -3.46 -2.11 4.98
N LEU A 158 -2.57 -1.67 5.88
CA LEU A 158 -1.93 -0.36 5.77
C LEU A 158 -1.08 -0.28 4.49
N PRO A 159 -1.05 0.88 3.80
CA PRO A 159 -0.22 1.07 2.63
C PRO A 159 1.27 1.12 3.02
N SER A 160 2.14 0.74 2.08
CA SER A 160 3.60 0.78 2.27
C SER A 160 4.18 2.18 2.04
N ALA A 161 3.47 3.04 1.30
CA ALA A 161 3.82 4.43 1.07
C ALA A 161 2.56 5.26 0.79
N LEU A 162 2.63 6.57 1.05
CA LEU A 162 1.61 7.54 0.65
C LEU A 162 2.18 8.47 -0.43
N PHE A 163 1.36 8.76 -1.44
CA PHE A 163 1.58 9.88 -2.35
C PHE A 163 0.49 10.93 -2.12
N ILE A 164 0.88 12.17 -1.82
CA ILE A 164 -0.02 13.24 -1.36
C ILE A 164 0.13 14.45 -2.28
N VAL A 165 -0.99 15.02 -2.70
CA VAL A 165 -1.01 16.30 -3.41
C VAL A 165 -1.43 17.38 -2.43
N ASP A 166 -0.54 18.34 -2.17
CA ASP A 166 -0.69 19.46 -1.23
C ASP A 166 -0.64 19.01 0.25
N VAL A 167 0.55 19.18 0.85
CA VAL A 167 0.82 18.89 2.27
C VAL A 167 -0.03 19.75 3.22
N GLY A 168 -0.27 21.01 2.84
CA GLY A 168 -1.05 21.93 3.67
C GLY A 168 -2.52 21.54 3.75
N HIS A 169 -3.09 21.13 2.63
CA HIS A 169 -4.48 20.67 2.54
C HIS A 169 -4.69 19.33 3.23
N GLU A 170 -3.74 18.40 3.07
CA GLU A 170 -3.80 17.03 3.59
C GLU A 170 -3.00 16.86 4.90
N ALA A 171 -2.90 17.89 5.72
CA ALA A 171 -2.10 17.88 6.95
C ALA A 171 -2.45 16.72 7.90
N ILE A 172 -3.71 16.29 7.93
CA ILE A 172 -4.15 15.15 8.76
C ILE A 172 -3.56 13.84 8.21
N ALA A 173 -3.59 13.64 6.89
CA ALA A 173 -3.02 12.44 6.26
C ALA A 173 -1.51 12.35 6.49
N VAL A 174 -0.79 13.48 6.37
CA VAL A 174 0.65 13.57 6.64
C VAL A 174 0.96 13.23 8.10
N ALA A 175 0.22 13.80 9.05
CA ALA A 175 0.40 13.53 10.47
C ALA A 175 0.11 12.07 10.84
N GLU A 176 -0.90 11.45 10.24
CA GLU A 176 -1.21 10.03 10.45
C GLU A 176 -0.14 9.13 9.83
N ALA A 177 0.37 9.43 8.64
CA ALA A 177 1.47 8.71 8.00
C ALA A 177 2.71 8.71 8.89
N ALA A 178 3.09 9.88 9.41
CA ALA A 178 4.24 10.01 10.31
C ALA A 178 4.06 9.19 11.60
N ARG A 179 2.85 9.19 12.20
CA ARG A 179 2.57 8.39 13.40
C ARG A 179 2.63 6.88 13.15
N CYS A 180 2.23 6.45 11.96
CA CYS A 180 2.26 5.03 11.58
C CYS A 180 3.62 4.59 11.03
N GLY A 181 4.60 5.49 10.90
CA GLY A 181 5.91 5.21 10.31
C GLY A 181 5.84 4.89 8.81
N ILE A 182 4.80 5.36 8.11
CA ILE A 182 4.61 5.14 6.68
C ILE A 182 5.32 6.27 5.93
N PRO A 183 6.27 5.97 5.04
CA PRO A 183 6.95 6.97 4.24
C PRO A 183 5.96 7.70 3.34
N SER A 184 6.07 9.04 3.33
CA SER A 184 5.21 9.92 2.55
C SER A 184 6.01 10.64 1.47
N ILE A 185 5.45 10.66 0.26
CA ILE A 185 5.89 11.44 -0.87
C ILE A 185 4.83 12.52 -1.09
N ALA A 186 5.21 13.77 -1.24
CA ALA A 186 4.20 14.80 -1.45
C ALA A 186 4.68 15.92 -2.38
N ILE A 187 3.72 16.47 -3.13
CA ILE A 187 3.90 17.75 -3.79
C ILE A 187 3.82 18.85 -2.71
N VAL A 188 4.88 19.66 -2.62
CA VAL A 188 5.02 20.69 -1.59
C VAL A 188 5.19 22.03 -2.28
N ASP A 189 4.20 22.90 -2.13
CA ASP A 189 4.31 24.27 -2.58
C ASP A 189 5.01 25.14 -1.52
N THR A 190 5.36 26.35 -1.87
CA THR A 190 6.12 27.31 -1.06
C THR A 190 5.44 27.75 0.23
N ASN A 191 4.12 27.55 0.39
CA ASN A 191 3.34 27.83 1.61
C ASN A 191 3.37 26.69 2.63
N SER A 192 3.85 25.51 2.26
CA SER A 192 3.82 24.30 3.06
C SER A 192 5.20 23.96 3.65
N ASP A 193 5.24 23.12 4.66
CA ASP A 193 6.48 22.68 5.31
C ASP A 193 7.00 21.38 4.69
N PRO A 194 8.13 21.41 3.98
CA PRO A 194 8.72 20.20 3.36
C PRO A 194 9.26 19.19 4.38
N SER A 195 9.56 19.60 5.61
CA SER A 195 10.13 18.71 6.63
C SER A 195 9.13 17.68 7.18
N LEU A 196 7.85 17.85 6.90
CA LEU A 196 6.78 16.94 7.37
C LEU A 196 6.70 15.64 6.57
N VAL A 197 7.34 15.59 5.39
CA VAL A 197 7.25 14.45 4.47
C VAL A 197 8.64 13.86 4.20
N THR A 198 8.68 12.56 3.88
CA THR A 198 9.94 11.84 3.67
C THR A 198 10.59 12.23 2.33
N TYR A 199 9.77 12.38 1.29
CA TYR A 199 10.22 12.75 -0.06
C TYR A 199 9.41 13.97 -0.56
N PRO A 200 9.85 15.20 -0.23
CA PRO A 200 9.18 16.39 -0.71
C PRO A 200 9.52 16.63 -2.19
N ILE A 201 8.51 16.84 -3.02
CA ILE A 201 8.64 17.24 -4.42
C ILE A 201 8.21 18.70 -4.49
N PRO A 202 9.14 19.67 -4.56
CA PRO A 202 8.78 21.08 -4.66
C PRO A 202 8.04 21.34 -5.97
N GLY A 203 6.87 21.95 -5.90
CA GLY A 203 6.08 22.20 -7.12
C GLY A 203 4.75 22.88 -6.85
N ASN A 204 4.17 23.42 -7.90
CA ASN A 204 2.88 24.09 -7.88
C ASN A 204 1.75 23.05 -7.71
N ASP A 205 0.96 23.19 -6.67
CA ASP A 205 -0.18 22.34 -6.34
C ASP A 205 -1.53 22.90 -6.78
N ASP A 206 -1.57 24.13 -7.34
CA ASP A 206 -2.78 24.79 -7.80
C ASP A 206 -3.05 24.58 -9.30
N ALA A 207 -2.00 24.47 -10.11
CA ALA A 207 -2.12 24.33 -11.55
C ALA A 207 -2.35 22.87 -11.94
N VAL A 208 -3.46 22.57 -12.61
CA VAL A 208 -3.81 21.23 -13.11
C VAL A 208 -2.69 20.60 -13.96
N LYS A 209 -2.03 21.38 -14.81
CA LYS A 209 -0.92 20.90 -15.66
C LYS A 209 0.30 20.52 -14.83
N SER A 210 0.62 21.30 -13.79
CA SER A 210 1.71 21.02 -12.86
C SER A 210 1.48 19.73 -12.08
N VAL A 211 0.30 19.58 -11.51
CA VAL A 211 -0.08 18.36 -10.77
C VAL A 211 -0.05 17.15 -11.70
N ARG A 212 -0.57 17.29 -12.93
CA ARG A 212 -0.63 16.19 -13.91
C ARG A 212 0.75 15.67 -14.27
N ILE A 213 1.71 16.52 -14.65
CA ILE A 213 3.04 16.06 -15.08
C ILE A 213 3.79 15.32 -13.97
N ILE A 214 3.65 15.77 -12.72
CA ILE A 214 4.24 15.10 -11.56
C ILE A 214 3.54 13.76 -11.30
N VAL A 215 2.20 13.73 -11.31
CA VAL A 215 1.42 12.51 -11.09
C VAL A 215 1.69 11.49 -12.21
N ASP A 216 1.74 11.90 -13.46
CA ASP A 216 2.03 11.02 -14.60
C ASP A 216 3.43 10.36 -14.46
N THR A 217 4.41 11.12 -13.96
CA THR A 217 5.75 10.57 -13.66
C THR A 217 5.69 9.53 -12.54
N ILE A 218 4.93 9.79 -11.48
CA ILE A 218 4.71 8.85 -10.37
C ILE A 218 3.97 7.59 -10.85
N VAL A 219 2.97 7.75 -11.72
CA VAL A 219 2.23 6.62 -12.33
C VAL A 219 3.18 5.74 -13.15
N ALA A 220 4.05 6.34 -13.97
CA ALA A 220 5.04 5.59 -14.75
C ALA A 220 6.00 4.79 -13.84
N ALA A 221 6.45 5.37 -12.73
CA ALA A 221 7.30 4.68 -11.75
C ALA A 221 6.55 3.51 -11.07
N ILE A 222 5.29 3.70 -10.70
CA ILE A 222 4.44 2.64 -10.12
C ILE A 222 4.23 1.51 -11.12
N GLN A 223 3.93 1.83 -12.40
CA GLN A 223 3.74 0.85 -13.46
C GLN A 223 5.02 0.04 -13.72
N SER A 224 6.19 0.68 -13.73
CA SER A 224 7.48 0.00 -13.82
C SER A 224 7.67 -0.98 -12.64
N GLY A 225 7.37 -0.55 -11.41
CA GLY A 225 7.41 -1.41 -10.24
C GLY A 225 6.45 -2.60 -10.33
N LEU A 226 5.22 -2.40 -10.83
CA LEU A 226 4.26 -3.47 -11.07
C LEU A 226 4.78 -4.48 -12.09
N ALA A 227 5.35 -4.03 -13.19
CA ALA A 227 5.96 -4.91 -14.21
C ALA A 227 7.10 -5.75 -13.62
N GLN A 228 7.97 -5.15 -12.80
CA GLN A 228 9.03 -5.88 -12.09
C GLN A 228 8.47 -6.93 -11.11
N ARG A 229 7.43 -6.58 -10.36
CA ARG A 229 6.74 -7.49 -9.45
C ARG A 229 6.17 -8.69 -10.18
N ASP A 230 5.50 -8.47 -11.30
CA ASP A 230 4.86 -9.51 -12.08
C ASP A 230 5.92 -10.42 -12.76
N ALA A 231 7.02 -9.86 -13.25
CA ALA A 231 8.16 -10.62 -13.76
C ALA A 231 8.78 -11.53 -12.69
N ARG A 232 9.03 -10.99 -11.48
CA ARG A 232 9.54 -11.79 -10.34
C ARG A 232 8.56 -12.89 -9.91
N ARG A 233 7.26 -12.60 -9.94
CA ARG A 233 6.22 -13.60 -9.62
C ARG A 233 6.18 -14.72 -10.64
N ALA A 234 6.30 -14.39 -11.93
CA ALA A 234 6.38 -15.37 -13.02
C ALA A 234 7.61 -16.27 -12.89
N GLN A 235 8.79 -15.69 -12.59
CA GLN A 235 10.02 -16.44 -12.37
C GLN A 235 9.90 -17.41 -11.19
N ARG A 236 9.44 -16.94 -10.02
CA ARG A 236 9.21 -17.81 -8.85
C ARG A 236 8.19 -18.92 -9.13
N GLY A 237 7.15 -18.61 -9.91
CA GLY A 237 6.15 -19.60 -10.33
C GLY A 237 6.75 -20.67 -11.26
N ALA A 238 7.65 -20.27 -12.17
CA ALA A 238 8.37 -21.22 -13.06
C ALA A 238 9.36 -22.09 -12.27
N GLU A 239 10.14 -21.50 -11.36
CA GLU A 239 11.05 -22.22 -10.47
C GLU A 239 10.33 -23.22 -9.57
N ALA A 240 9.20 -22.80 -8.97
CA ALA A 240 8.38 -23.70 -8.14
C ALA A 240 7.80 -24.87 -8.95
N LYS A 241 7.37 -24.64 -10.19
CA LYS A 241 6.92 -25.71 -11.09
C LYS A 241 8.05 -26.66 -11.50
N ALA A 242 9.24 -26.10 -11.83
CA ALA A 242 10.41 -26.90 -12.15
C ALA A 242 10.87 -27.75 -10.97
N ALA A 243 10.88 -27.20 -9.76
CA ALA A 243 11.19 -27.93 -8.53
C ALA A 243 10.16 -29.01 -8.23
N ALA A 244 8.88 -28.78 -8.45
CA ALA A 244 7.83 -29.79 -8.28
C ALA A 244 7.93 -30.92 -9.33
N GLN A 245 8.32 -30.59 -10.55
CA GLN A 245 8.56 -31.61 -11.61
C GLN A 245 9.80 -32.42 -11.31
N ALA A 246 10.90 -31.80 -10.87
CA ALA A 246 12.11 -32.54 -10.47
C ALA A 246 11.88 -33.44 -9.24
N ALA A 247 10.96 -33.09 -8.34
CA ALA A 247 10.58 -33.93 -7.21
C ALA A 247 9.61 -35.05 -7.59
N SER A 248 9.00 -35.03 -8.76
CA SER A 248 8.03 -36.01 -9.25
C SER A 248 8.62 -36.99 -10.26
N GLU A 249 9.89 -36.85 -10.69
CA GLU A 249 10.58 -37.89 -11.45
C GLU A 249 10.89 -39.04 -10.51
N PRO A 250 10.34 -40.28 -10.76
CA PRO A 250 10.68 -41.42 -9.98
C PRO A 250 12.16 -41.77 -10.26
N ALA A 251 12.97 -41.77 -9.21
CA ALA A 251 14.33 -42.28 -9.31
C ALA A 251 14.27 -43.69 -9.94
N GLU A 252 14.86 -43.87 -11.13
CA GLU A 252 15.08 -45.20 -11.70
C GLU A 252 15.77 -46.04 -10.65
N PRO A 253 15.28 -47.28 -10.36
CA PRO A 253 15.97 -48.14 -9.45
C PRO A 253 17.29 -48.56 -10.11
N ALA A 254 18.39 -47.98 -9.63
CA ALA A 254 19.72 -48.47 -9.98
C ALA A 254 19.77 -50.00 -9.69
N ALA A 255 19.93 -50.76 -10.74
CA ALA A 255 20.09 -52.22 -10.66
C ALA A 255 21.26 -52.56 -9.73
N ALA A 256 20.96 -53.05 -8.55
CA ALA A 256 21.95 -53.57 -7.63
C ALA A 256 22.51 -54.89 -8.20
N PRO A 257 23.84 -55.14 -8.17
CA PRO A 257 24.40 -56.46 -8.51
C PRO A 257 23.99 -57.46 -7.42
N ALA A 258 23.45 -58.57 -7.87
CA ALA A 258 23.10 -59.71 -7.02
C ALA A 258 24.38 -60.28 -6.33
N GLY A 259 24.53 -59.91 -5.05
CA GLY A 259 25.48 -60.54 -4.14
C GLY A 259 24.67 -61.25 -3.06
N GLU A 260 24.76 -62.61 -3.04
CA GLU A 260 24.17 -63.44 -2.00
C GLU A 260 24.74 -63.01 -0.63
N ILE A 261 23.90 -62.57 0.26
CA ILE A 261 24.26 -62.27 1.66
C ILE A 261 23.94 -63.51 2.48
N ASP A 262 24.99 -64.19 2.98
CA ASP A 262 24.91 -65.29 3.91
C ASP A 262 24.40 -64.81 5.28
N LEU A 263 23.16 -65.20 5.59
CA LEU A 263 22.38 -64.71 6.80
C LEU A 263 22.81 -65.45 8.09
N SER A 264 23.88 -66.30 8.09
CA SER A 264 24.28 -67.09 9.25
C SER A 264 25.28 -66.39 10.21
N LYS A 265 25.63 -65.12 10.00
CA LYS A 265 26.69 -64.43 10.77
C LYS A 265 26.32 -63.04 11.31
N ILE A 266 25.04 -62.76 11.56
CA ILE A 266 24.67 -61.49 12.20
C ILE A 266 24.08 -61.78 13.59
N ASP A 267 24.93 -61.73 14.60
CA ASP A 267 24.54 -61.69 16.01
C ASP A 267 24.22 -60.23 16.37
N ILE A 268 22.95 -59.93 16.54
CA ILE A 268 22.50 -58.59 17.04
C ILE A 268 22.01 -58.78 18.46
N PRO A 269 22.65 -58.24 19.48
CA PRO A 269 22.11 -58.24 20.82
C PRO A 269 20.96 -57.19 20.91
N ILE A 270 19.74 -57.70 21.00
CA ILE A 270 18.55 -56.86 21.24
C ILE A 270 18.46 -56.64 22.75
N ASP A 271 18.80 -55.44 23.17
CA ASP A 271 18.56 -54.97 24.54
C ASP A 271 17.08 -54.54 24.70
N LEU A 272 16.28 -55.42 25.25
CA LEU A 272 14.85 -55.20 25.48
C LEU A 272 14.54 -54.14 26.54
N ALA A 273 15.53 -53.64 27.26
CA ALA A 273 15.31 -52.65 28.35
C ALA A 273 15.19 -51.22 27.85
N ALA A 274 15.63 -50.91 26.61
CA ALA A 274 15.60 -49.53 26.08
C ALA A 274 14.25 -49.13 25.43
N VAL A 275 13.38 -50.09 25.12
CA VAL A 275 12.12 -49.82 24.38
C VAL A 275 10.98 -49.41 25.32
N GLU A 276 11.05 -49.77 26.64
CA GLU A 276 10.00 -49.40 27.58
C GLU A 276 10.12 -47.99 28.18
N ALA A 277 11.29 -47.36 28.06
CA ALA A 277 11.49 -45.99 28.63
C ALA A 277 10.93 -44.88 27.77
N ASP A 278 10.73 -45.06 26.47
CA ASP A 278 10.28 -43.96 25.56
C ASP A 278 8.76 -43.84 25.42
N THR A 279 8.00 -44.82 25.89
CA THR A 279 6.52 -44.79 25.86
C THR A 279 5.89 -44.13 27.08
N ALA A 280 6.65 -43.97 28.18
CA ALA A 280 6.16 -43.33 29.43
C ALA A 280 6.18 -41.79 29.43
N ALA A 281 6.99 -41.15 28.54
CA ALA A 281 7.23 -39.71 28.53
C ALA A 281 6.18 -38.89 27.75
N LYS A 282 5.22 -39.50 27.05
CA LYS A 282 4.25 -38.77 26.19
C LYS A 282 2.82 -38.65 26.69
N ARG A 283 2.53 -38.95 27.98
CA ARG A 283 1.19 -38.72 28.56
C ARG A 283 1.18 -37.47 29.41
N LYS A 284 0.75 -36.31 28.84
CA LYS A 284 0.37 -35.10 29.60
C LYS A 284 -0.98 -35.33 30.29
N PRO A 285 -1.15 -34.95 31.58
CA PRO A 285 -2.43 -35.08 32.30
C PRO A 285 -3.45 -34.07 31.80
N ALA A 286 -4.70 -34.50 31.64
CA ALA A 286 -5.85 -33.68 31.28
C ALA A 286 -6.18 -32.69 32.41
N ARG A 287 -6.35 -31.42 32.06
CA ARG A 287 -6.76 -30.34 32.93
C ARG A 287 -8.24 -30.50 33.32
N SER A 288 -8.54 -30.67 34.61
CA SER A 288 -9.89 -30.71 35.18
C SER A 288 -10.59 -29.34 35.02
N ARG A 289 -11.81 -29.33 34.47
CA ARG A 289 -12.74 -28.21 34.47
C ARG A 289 -13.27 -27.96 35.90
N LYS A 290 -13.02 -26.75 36.41
CA LYS A 290 -13.72 -26.25 37.61
C LYS A 290 -15.10 -25.73 37.22
N THR A 291 -16.13 -26.24 37.84
CA THR A 291 -17.50 -25.75 37.82
C THR A 291 -17.62 -24.42 38.58
N PRO A 292 -18.45 -23.46 38.14
CA PRO A 292 -18.68 -22.24 38.93
C PRO A 292 -19.67 -22.48 40.07
N VAL A 293 -19.30 -22.03 41.25
CA VAL A 293 -20.13 -21.98 42.48
C VAL A 293 -21.10 -20.80 42.32
N LYS A 294 -22.40 -21.04 42.51
CA LYS A 294 -23.44 -20.04 42.77
C LYS A 294 -23.21 -19.44 44.14
N ALA A 295 -23.23 -18.15 44.25
CA ALA A 295 -23.46 -17.41 45.52
C ALA A 295 -24.76 -16.61 45.40
N GLU A 296 -25.48 -16.65 46.47
CA GLU A 296 -26.72 -15.95 46.77
C GLU A 296 -26.60 -14.42 46.71
#